data_54ace8ed4e4c4b070eccca166b5588c5
#
_entry.id   54ace8ed4e4c4b070eccca166b5588c5
#
_cell.length_a   1.000
_cell.length_b   1.000
_cell.length_c   1.000
_cell.angle_alpha   90.00
_cell.angle_beta   90.00
_cell.angle_gamma   90.00
#
_symmetry.space_group_name_H-M   'P 1'
#
loop_
_entity.id
_entity.type
_entity.pdbx_description
1 polymer ?
#
loop_
_entity_poly.entity_id
_entity_poly.type
_entity_poly.pdbx_seq_one_letter_code
_entity_poly.pdbx_strand_id
1 'polypeptide(L)'
;MKGSTKVTRGPVKRAVTRNGVRKPKTRRAIWMEKFWKYVPIKAETIERAMTGATIVLIAGTIVTASVYAGVPQFVGTEMGQVAGRAGFKVKRVEVKGLDRMDSLTVYAVALDQHSMAMPLVDLDKVRGQLLQYGWIEDARISRRWPDTLVVDIVERKPAAVWQNNQKLSLIDGTGVELERVDPNAIPDLPLVIGPNANRQIEDL
;
A
#
# COMPACT_ATOMS: atom_id res chain seq x y z
N MET A 1 50.37 -86.98 -48.60
CA MET A 1 49.01 -87.54 -48.51
C MET A 1 48.03 -86.34 -48.25
N LYS A 2 47.02 -86.30 -49.08
CA LYS A 2 46.06 -85.21 -49.25
C LYS A 2 45.05 -85.21 -48.12
N GLY A 3 44.82 -84.02 -47.45
CA GLY A 3 43.73 -83.74 -46.54
C GLY A 3 42.92 -82.59 -47.09
N SER A 4 41.74 -82.90 -47.61
CA SER A 4 40.78 -81.92 -48.14
C SER A 4 39.98 -81.26 -47.02
N THR A 5 40.02 -79.96 -46.92
CA THR A 5 39.21 -79.19 -45.99
C THR A 5 37.93 -78.68 -46.64
N LYS A 6 36.80 -79.22 -46.20
CA LYS A 6 35.45 -78.80 -46.62
C LYS A 6 35.13 -77.44 -45.99
N VAL A 7 34.88 -76.46 -46.88
CA VAL A 7 34.33 -75.16 -46.45
C VAL A 7 32.81 -75.27 -46.42
N THR A 8 32.25 -75.08 -45.18
CA THR A 8 30.81 -75.06 -44.97
C THR A 8 30.34 -73.59 -45.05
N ARG A 9 29.55 -73.28 -46.05
CA ARG A 9 28.89 -72.00 -46.20
C ARG A 9 27.68 -71.96 -45.27
N GLY A 10 27.70 -71.05 -44.24
CA GLY A 10 26.58 -70.74 -43.36
C GLY A 10 25.53 -69.87 -44.09
N PRO A 11 24.26 -69.90 -43.66
CA PRO A 11 23.17 -69.21 -44.33
C PRO A 11 23.25 -67.70 -44.14
N VAL A 12 23.11 -66.97 -45.26
CA VAL A 12 23.02 -65.48 -45.30
C VAL A 12 21.69 -65.05 -44.71
N LYS A 13 21.71 -64.37 -43.55
CA LYS A 13 20.56 -63.74 -43.00
C LYS A 13 20.22 -62.49 -43.82
N ARG A 14 19.10 -62.55 -44.57
CA ARG A 14 18.50 -61.39 -45.23
C ARG A 14 18.09 -60.36 -44.13
N ALA A 15 18.69 -59.17 -44.15
CA ALA A 15 18.25 -58.02 -43.36
C ALA A 15 16.90 -57.55 -43.90
N VAL A 16 15.86 -57.71 -43.08
CA VAL A 16 14.54 -57.14 -43.34
C VAL A 16 14.62 -55.65 -43.03
N THR A 17 14.62 -54.82 -44.04
CA THR A 17 14.52 -53.38 -43.95
C THR A 17 13.11 -53.05 -43.47
N ARG A 18 12.99 -52.72 -42.19
CA ARG A 18 11.76 -52.25 -41.61
C ARG A 18 11.53 -50.81 -42.13
N ASN A 19 10.67 -50.68 -43.13
CA ASN A 19 10.14 -49.41 -43.59
C ASN A 19 9.37 -48.78 -42.42
N GLY A 20 10.00 -47.85 -41.72
CA GLY A 20 9.36 -47.06 -40.69
C GLY A 20 8.25 -46.23 -41.32
N VAL A 21 7.02 -46.61 -41.04
CA VAL A 21 5.84 -45.81 -41.40
C VAL A 21 5.98 -44.45 -40.67
N ARG A 22 6.32 -43.40 -41.42
CA ARG A 22 6.34 -42.03 -40.93
C ARG A 22 4.91 -41.63 -40.58
N LYS A 23 4.61 -41.50 -39.28
CA LYS A 23 3.34 -40.97 -38.81
C LYS A 23 3.11 -39.56 -39.41
N PRO A 24 1.93 -39.25 -39.94
CA PRO A 24 1.67 -37.94 -40.51
C PRO A 24 1.80 -36.88 -39.39
N LYS A 25 2.64 -35.86 -39.65
CA LYS A 25 2.77 -34.70 -38.73
C LYS A 25 1.43 -34.01 -38.63
N THR A 26 0.92 -33.81 -37.43
CA THR A 26 -0.34 -33.10 -37.18
C THR A 26 -0.29 -31.67 -37.74
N ARG A 27 -1.42 -31.17 -38.24
CA ARG A 27 -1.52 -29.83 -38.82
C ARG A 27 -0.89 -28.72 -37.92
N ARG A 28 -0.93 -28.88 -36.60
CA ARG A 28 -0.27 -28.00 -35.63
C ARG A 28 1.26 -28.00 -35.74
N ALA A 29 1.86 -29.18 -35.94
CA ALA A 29 3.33 -29.32 -36.08
C ALA A 29 3.84 -28.64 -37.35
N ILE A 30 3.08 -28.73 -38.45
CA ILE A 30 3.44 -28.11 -39.73
C ILE A 30 3.33 -26.58 -39.66
N TRP A 31 2.33 -26.05 -38.91
CA TRP A 31 2.14 -24.62 -38.74
C TRP A 31 3.23 -24.01 -37.85
N MET A 32 3.64 -24.72 -36.81
CA MET A 32 4.73 -24.30 -35.92
C MET A 32 6.08 -24.30 -36.64
N GLU A 33 6.35 -25.33 -37.48
CA GLU A 33 7.58 -25.42 -38.26
C GLU A 33 7.68 -24.30 -39.31
N LYS A 34 6.56 -23.89 -39.92
CA LYS A 34 6.48 -22.72 -40.81
C LYS A 34 6.68 -21.39 -40.07
N PHE A 35 6.13 -21.26 -38.88
CA PHE A 35 6.24 -20.03 -38.08
C PHE A 35 7.70 -19.76 -37.67
N TRP A 36 8.43 -20.80 -37.25
CA TRP A 36 9.84 -20.66 -36.87
C TRP A 36 10.77 -20.34 -38.04
N LYS A 37 10.36 -20.63 -39.28
CA LYS A 37 11.15 -20.34 -40.48
C LYS A 37 11.11 -18.86 -40.90
N TYR A 38 10.10 -18.11 -40.44
CA TYR A 38 9.90 -16.69 -40.74
C TYR A 38 10.47 -15.71 -39.69
N VAL A 39 10.91 -16.23 -38.55
CA VAL A 39 11.52 -15.41 -37.52
C VAL A 39 13.02 -15.63 -37.52
N PRO A 40 13.82 -14.75 -38.13
CA PRO A 40 15.28 -14.87 -38.15
C PRO A 40 15.86 -14.48 -36.80
N ILE A 41 15.53 -15.23 -35.75
CA ILE A 41 16.12 -15.02 -34.43
C ILE A 41 17.46 -15.78 -34.43
N LYS A 42 18.57 -15.02 -34.35
CA LYS A 42 19.88 -15.59 -34.12
C LYS A 42 19.89 -16.34 -32.79
N ALA A 43 20.51 -17.52 -32.75
CA ALA A 43 20.58 -18.33 -31.53
C ALA A 43 21.08 -17.54 -30.32
N GLU A 44 22.01 -16.62 -30.52
CA GLU A 44 22.54 -15.70 -29.49
C GLU A 44 21.47 -14.77 -28.86
N THR A 45 20.44 -14.35 -29.64
CA THR A 45 19.35 -13.50 -29.10
C THR A 45 18.39 -14.32 -28.24
N ILE A 46 18.20 -15.63 -28.58
CA ILE A 46 17.37 -16.51 -27.76
C ILE A 46 18.05 -16.78 -26.41
N GLU A 47 19.35 -17.07 -26.41
CA GLU A 47 20.10 -17.29 -25.17
C GLU A 47 20.08 -16.04 -24.26
N ARG A 48 20.32 -14.85 -24.83
CA ARG A 48 20.24 -13.60 -24.07
C ARG A 48 18.83 -13.31 -23.55
N ALA A 49 17.80 -13.57 -24.35
CA ALA A 49 16.40 -13.41 -23.94
C ALA A 49 16.02 -14.41 -22.83
N MET A 50 16.44 -15.67 -22.92
CA MET A 50 16.21 -16.66 -21.88
C MET A 50 16.95 -16.31 -20.59
N THR A 51 18.21 -15.90 -20.69
CA THR A 51 18.98 -15.45 -19.51
C THR A 51 18.33 -14.22 -18.85
N GLY A 52 17.91 -13.24 -19.67
CA GLY A 52 17.19 -12.07 -19.18
C GLY A 52 15.86 -12.45 -18.50
N ALA A 53 15.06 -13.32 -19.10
CA ALA A 53 13.81 -13.80 -18.53
C ALA A 53 14.04 -14.54 -17.20
N THR A 54 15.09 -15.36 -17.12
CA THR A 54 15.45 -16.08 -15.88
C THR A 54 15.85 -15.10 -14.76
N ILE A 55 16.65 -14.08 -15.09
CA ILE A 55 17.05 -13.05 -14.12
C ILE A 55 15.82 -12.29 -13.61
N VAL A 56 14.90 -11.89 -14.51
CA VAL A 56 13.66 -11.18 -14.13
C VAL A 56 12.77 -12.07 -13.24
N LEU A 57 12.65 -13.36 -13.56
CA LEU A 57 11.90 -14.30 -12.73
C LEU A 57 12.52 -14.45 -11.33
N ILE A 58 13.83 -14.61 -11.25
CA ILE A 58 14.53 -14.73 -9.96
C ILE A 58 14.39 -13.43 -9.18
N ALA A 59 14.61 -12.28 -9.81
CA ALA A 59 14.43 -10.97 -9.15
C ALA A 59 12.98 -10.78 -8.67
N GLY A 60 11.99 -11.13 -9.50
CA GLY A 60 10.59 -11.08 -9.15
C GLY A 60 10.23 -11.97 -7.95
N THR A 61 10.75 -13.20 -7.92
CA THR A 61 10.54 -14.11 -6.77
C THR A 61 11.20 -13.60 -5.49
N ILE A 62 12.41 -13.04 -5.58
CA ILE A 62 13.11 -12.47 -4.43
C ILE A 62 12.32 -11.26 -3.89
N VAL A 63 11.89 -10.34 -4.77
CA VAL A 63 11.08 -9.18 -4.36
C VAL A 63 9.78 -9.61 -3.71
N THR A 64 9.07 -10.56 -4.33
CA THR A 64 7.81 -11.06 -3.78
C THR A 64 8.03 -11.73 -2.42
N ALA A 65 9.02 -12.61 -2.29
CA ALA A 65 9.36 -13.25 -1.04
C ALA A 65 9.76 -12.23 0.04
N SER A 66 10.51 -11.18 -0.32
CA SER A 66 10.92 -10.11 0.59
C SER A 66 9.72 -9.32 1.10
N VAL A 67 8.73 -9.04 0.25
CA VAL A 67 7.49 -8.35 0.65
C VAL A 67 6.68 -9.22 1.63
N TYR A 68 6.51 -10.51 1.33
CA TYR A 68 5.81 -11.44 2.23
C TYR A 68 6.55 -11.66 3.55
N ALA A 69 7.88 -11.64 3.54
CA ALA A 69 8.72 -11.76 4.74
C ALA A 69 8.78 -10.47 5.57
N GLY A 70 8.13 -9.37 5.16
CA GLY A 70 8.16 -8.09 5.87
C GLY A 70 9.50 -7.35 5.81
N VAL A 71 10.44 -7.78 4.97
CA VAL A 71 11.77 -7.16 4.83
C VAL A 71 11.69 -5.64 4.56
N PRO A 72 10.77 -5.12 3.70
CA PRO A 72 10.66 -3.68 3.50
C PRO A 72 10.35 -2.88 4.76
N GLN A 73 9.58 -3.46 5.68
CA GLN A 73 9.25 -2.82 6.97
C GLN A 73 10.46 -2.76 7.89
N PHE A 74 11.24 -3.83 7.97
CA PHE A 74 12.49 -3.86 8.74
C PHE A 74 13.50 -2.84 8.22
N VAL A 75 13.72 -2.77 6.92
CA VAL A 75 14.65 -1.80 6.31
C VAL A 75 14.18 -0.37 6.58
N GLY A 76 12.88 -0.10 6.46
CA GLY A 76 12.30 1.21 6.73
C GLY A 76 12.51 1.67 8.17
N THR A 77 12.32 0.79 9.15
CA THR A 77 12.51 1.11 10.58
C THR A 77 13.96 1.36 10.93
N GLU A 78 14.88 0.53 10.44
CA GLU A 78 16.33 0.72 10.68
C GLU A 78 16.85 2.02 10.04
N MET A 79 16.48 2.30 8.80
CA MET A 79 16.83 3.56 8.15
C MET A 79 16.21 4.76 8.89
N GLY A 80 14.97 4.65 9.37
CA GLY A 80 14.34 5.67 10.19
C GLY A 80 15.09 5.93 11.48
N GLN A 81 15.56 4.89 12.19
CA GLN A 81 16.35 5.03 13.39
C GLN A 81 17.71 5.70 13.13
N VAL A 82 18.38 5.35 12.03
CA VAL A 82 19.62 6.03 11.61
C VAL A 82 19.38 7.51 11.37
N ALA A 83 18.31 7.87 10.66
CA ALA A 83 17.91 9.27 10.47
C ALA A 83 17.64 9.98 11.81
N GLY A 84 16.97 9.29 12.76
CA GLY A 84 16.76 9.82 14.10
C GLY A 84 18.07 10.07 14.87
N ARG A 85 19.06 9.19 14.75
CA ARG A 85 20.41 9.40 15.33
C ARG A 85 21.16 10.54 14.64
N ALA A 86 20.94 10.77 13.36
CA ALA A 86 21.46 11.90 12.61
C ALA A 86 20.81 13.26 12.95
N GLY A 87 19.86 13.28 13.90
CA GLY A 87 19.22 14.51 14.40
C GLY A 87 17.85 14.82 13.77
N PHE A 88 17.35 13.98 12.86
CA PHE A 88 16.03 14.13 12.25
C PHE A 88 14.92 13.59 13.17
N LYS A 89 14.76 14.21 14.31
CA LYS A 89 13.70 13.88 15.29
C LYS A 89 12.71 15.04 15.38
N VAL A 90 11.46 14.71 15.72
CA VAL A 90 10.46 15.74 16.03
C VAL A 90 10.87 16.48 17.29
N LYS A 91 11.19 17.77 17.16
CA LYS A 91 11.53 18.68 18.26
C LYS A 91 10.50 19.79 18.43
N ARG A 92 9.83 20.14 17.33
CA ARG A 92 8.85 21.23 17.31
C ARG A 92 7.57 20.76 16.68
N VAL A 93 6.46 21.25 17.22
CA VAL A 93 5.14 21.11 16.65
C VAL A 93 4.60 22.50 16.38
N GLU A 94 4.24 22.78 15.14
CA GLU A 94 3.54 24.01 14.75
C GLU A 94 2.08 23.66 14.50
N VAL A 95 1.18 24.28 15.26
CA VAL A 95 -0.26 24.14 15.09
C VAL A 95 -0.80 25.40 14.43
N LYS A 96 -1.66 25.25 13.44
CA LYS A 96 -2.30 26.32 12.70
C LYS A 96 -3.80 26.05 12.54
N GLY A 97 -4.58 27.12 12.30
CA GLY A 97 -6.00 27.01 12.00
C GLY A 97 -6.89 26.82 13.23
N LEU A 98 -6.36 26.97 14.45
CA LEU A 98 -7.15 26.99 15.68
C LEU A 98 -7.69 28.39 15.95
N ASP A 99 -8.98 28.48 16.31
CA ASP A 99 -9.68 29.71 16.68
C ASP A 99 -10.32 29.56 18.07
N ARG A 100 -11.07 28.51 18.30
CA ARG A 100 -11.82 28.24 19.52
C ARG A 100 -11.30 27.12 20.39
N MET A 101 -10.79 26.09 19.74
CA MET A 101 -10.28 24.91 20.42
C MET A 101 -8.97 25.22 21.14
N ASP A 102 -8.81 24.66 22.35
CA ASP A 102 -7.56 24.80 23.09
C ASP A 102 -6.41 24.09 22.34
N SER A 103 -5.41 24.87 22.02
CA SER A 103 -4.19 24.39 21.34
C SER A 103 -3.47 23.29 22.12
N LEU A 104 -3.58 23.30 23.48
CA LEU A 104 -2.94 22.25 24.31
C LEU A 104 -3.45 20.86 24.00
N THR A 105 -4.71 20.71 23.63
CA THR A 105 -5.27 19.41 23.23
C THR A 105 -4.61 18.88 21.98
N VAL A 106 -4.41 19.73 20.97
CA VAL A 106 -3.74 19.35 19.72
C VAL A 106 -2.27 19.06 19.96
N TYR A 107 -1.60 19.89 20.79
CA TYR A 107 -0.22 19.64 21.20
C TYR A 107 -0.07 18.32 21.95
N ALA A 108 -1.00 17.94 22.83
CA ALA A 108 -0.94 16.68 23.56
C ALA A 108 -0.94 15.47 22.61
N VAL A 109 -1.80 15.48 21.59
CA VAL A 109 -1.83 14.42 20.56
C VAL A 109 -0.55 14.40 19.74
N ALA A 110 -0.04 15.56 19.33
CA ALA A 110 1.17 15.67 18.53
C ALA A 110 2.44 15.36 19.33
N LEU A 111 2.47 15.66 20.64
CA LEU A 111 3.58 15.39 21.55
C LEU A 111 3.81 13.88 21.80
N ASP A 112 2.80 13.03 21.60
CA ASP A 112 2.98 11.57 21.62
C ASP A 112 4.04 11.12 20.58
N GLN A 113 4.27 11.94 19.55
CA GLN A 113 5.30 11.73 18.53
C GLN A 113 6.63 12.45 18.83
N HIS A 114 6.72 13.16 19.95
CA HIS A 114 7.94 13.89 20.31
C HIS A 114 9.14 12.95 20.49
N SER A 115 10.29 13.39 20.03
CA SER A 115 11.53 12.60 20.00
C SER A 115 11.53 11.37 19.07
N MET A 116 10.42 11.08 18.39
CA MET A 116 10.39 10.07 17.34
C MET A 116 11.19 10.51 16.13
N ALA A 117 11.83 9.56 15.45
CA ALA A 117 12.50 9.86 14.19
C ALA A 117 11.46 10.32 13.14
N MET A 118 11.72 11.46 12.50
CA MET A 118 10.79 12.10 11.56
C MET A 118 10.23 11.14 10.49
N PRO A 119 11.01 10.22 9.88
CA PRO A 119 10.45 9.26 8.92
C PRO A 119 9.49 8.24 9.55
N LEU A 120 9.59 7.96 10.85
CA LEU A 120 8.79 6.96 11.55
C LEU A 120 7.50 7.52 12.16
N VAL A 121 7.29 8.84 12.12
CA VAL A 121 6.05 9.46 12.58
C VAL A 121 4.89 8.97 11.72
N ASP A 122 3.87 8.40 12.35
CA ASP A 122 2.65 7.97 11.68
C ASP A 122 1.67 9.15 11.60
N LEU A 123 1.67 9.82 10.44
CA LEU A 123 0.82 11.00 10.21
C LEU A 123 -0.67 10.66 10.19
N ASP A 124 -1.02 9.48 9.67
CA ASP A 124 -2.41 9.03 9.56
C ASP A 124 -2.97 8.71 10.95
N LYS A 125 -2.17 8.11 11.82
CA LYS A 125 -2.53 7.88 13.21
C LYS A 125 -2.80 9.19 13.94
N VAL A 126 -1.91 10.17 13.81
CA VAL A 126 -2.09 11.49 14.42
C VAL A 126 -3.35 12.18 13.91
N ARG A 127 -3.58 12.13 12.58
CA ARG A 127 -4.79 12.66 11.96
C ARG A 127 -6.03 11.97 12.52
N GLY A 128 -6.05 10.65 12.58
CA GLY A 128 -7.18 9.89 13.11
C GLY A 128 -7.49 10.20 14.55
N GLN A 129 -6.48 10.46 15.39
CA GLN A 129 -6.67 10.88 16.77
C GLN A 129 -7.26 12.30 16.87
N LEU A 130 -6.79 13.23 16.03
CA LEU A 130 -7.31 14.60 16.01
C LEU A 130 -8.78 14.64 15.53
N LEU A 131 -9.15 13.87 14.54
CA LEU A 131 -10.53 13.81 14.03
C LEU A 131 -11.55 13.20 15.02
N GLN A 132 -11.11 12.67 16.16
CA GLN A 132 -12.00 12.24 17.24
C GLN A 132 -12.57 13.41 18.05
N TYR A 133 -11.97 14.58 17.95
CA TYR A 133 -12.47 15.79 18.63
C TYR A 133 -13.55 16.45 17.78
N GLY A 134 -14.73 16.66 18.36
CA GLY A 134 -15.87 17.23 17.66
C GLY A 134 -15.61 18.57 16.98
N TRP A 135 -14.75 19.41 17.57
CA TRP A 135 -14.38 20.71 17.00
C TRP A 135 -13.54 20.62 15.72
N ILE A 136 -12.94 19.47 15.42
CA ILE A 136 -12.06 19.33 14.26
C ILE A 136 -12.85 18.76 13.08
N GLU A 137 -12.98 19.54 12.03
CA GLU A 137 -13.59 19.13 10.76
C GLU A 137 -12.59 18.36 9.89
N ASP A 138 -11.39 18.92 9.75
CA ASP A 138 -10.27 18.26 9.05
C ASP A 138 -8.95 18.60 9.73
N ALA A 139 -7.98 17.71 9.57
CA ALA A 139 -6.63 17.89 10.06
C ALA A 139 -5.64 17.41 9.00
N ARG A 140 -4.69 18.27 8.65
CA ARG A 140 -3.59 17.94 7.76
C ARG A 140 -2.28 17.98 8.51
N ILE A 141 -1.60 16.84 8.57
CA ILE A 141 -0.31 16.71 9.24
C ILE A 141 0.79 16.58 8.19
N SER A 142 1.84 17.37 8.33
CA SER A 142 2.97 17.35 7.40
C SER A 142 4.30 17.48 8.13
N ARG A 143 5.34 16.89 7.50
CA ARG A 143 6.71 16.97 8.01
C ARG A 143 7.41 18.16 7.39
N ARG A 144 7.92 19.07 8.23
CA ARG A 144 8.84 20.12 7.82
C ARG A 144 10.23 19.79 8.34
N TRP A 145 11.06 19.34 7.44
CA TRP A 145 12.44 19.01 7.75
C TRP A 145 13.22 20.22 8.29
N PRO A 146 14.16 20.04 9.24
CA PRO A 146 14.66 18.74 9.72
C PRO A 146 13.89 18.18 10.93
N ASP A 147 13.12 18.98 11.70
CA ASP A 147 12.71 18.62 13.05
C ASP A 147 11.27 19.08 13.43
N THR A 148 10.50 19.60 12.49
CA THR A 148 9.20 20.23 12.78
C THR A 148 8.04 19.41 12.20
N LEU A 149 7.05 19.10 13.04
CA LEU A 149 5.76 18.57 12.63
C LEU A 149 4.77 19.73 12.51
N VAL A 150 4.15 19.88 11.35
CA VAL A 150 3.14 20.92 11.10
C VAL A 150 1.77 20.28 11.13
N VAL A 151 0.88 20.83 11.94
CA VAL A 151 -0.51 20.40 12.10
C VAL A 151 -1.41 21.54 11.68
N ASP A 152 -2.02 21.44 10.51
CA ASP A 152 -3.01 22.40 10.02
C ASP A 152 -4.41 21.87 10.34
N ILE A 153 -5.18 22.61 11.14
CA ILE A 153 -6.51 22.25 11.59
C ILE A 153 -7.55 23.10 10.87
N VAL A 154 -8.65 22.47 10.52
CA VAL A 154 -9.88 23.14 10.12
C VAL A 154 -10.90 22.92 11.23
N GLU A 155 -11.29 24.00 11.92
CA GLU A 155 -12.30 23.92 12.95
C GLU A 155 -13.71 23.97 12.36
N ARG A 156 -14.64 23.21 12.98
CA ARG A 156 -16.07 23.26 12.67
C ARG A 156 -16.65 24.58 13.17
N LYS A 157 -17.64 25.08 12.44
CA LYS A 157 -18.40 26.26 12.84
C LYS A 157 -19.68 25.83 13.52
N PRO A 158 -19.97 26.30 14.76
CA PRO A 158 -21.24 26.00 15.40
C PRO A 158 -22.39 26.68 14.64
N ALA A 159 -23.44 25.90 14.39
CA ALA A 159 -24.62 26.31 13.65
C ALA A 159 -25.87 26.38 14.53
N ALA A 160 -25.99 25.52 15.55
CA ALA A 160 -27.13 25.48 16.45
C ALA A 160 -26.77 24.94 17.85
N VAL A 161 -27.67 25.12 18.76
CA VAL A 161 -27.67 24.47 20.09
C VAL A 161 -28.66 23.32 20.04
N TRP A 162 -28.21 22.11 20.31
CA TRP A 162 -29.05 20.92 20.37
C TRP A 162 -29.39 20.54 21.79
N GLN A 163 -30.70 20.46 22.06
CA GLN A 163 -31.21 19.97 23.34
C GLN A 163 -31.68 18.51 23.21
N ASN A 164 -30.99 17.64 23.90
CA ASN A 164 -31.32 16.24 24.00
C ASN A 164 -31.24 15.76 25.45
N ASN A 165 -32.31 15.17 25.97
CA ASN A 165 -32.37 14.67 27.34
C ASN A 165 -31.91 15.71 28.38
N GLN A 166 -32.40 16.96 28.28
CA GLN A 166 -32.04 18.10 29.13
C GLN A 166 -30.57 18.50 29.10
N LYS A 167 -29.79 18.00 28.16
CA LYS A 167 -28.41 18.42 27.91
C LYS A 167 -28.39 19.33 26.70
N LEU A 168 -27.61 20.40 26.80
CA LEU A 168 -27.37 21.33 25.71
C LEU A 168 -25.96 21.08 25.15
N SER A 169 -25.86 20.98 23.84
CA SER A 169 -24.60 20.83 23.12
C SER A 169 -24.59 21.75 21.91
N LEU A 170 -23.43 22.32 21.59
CA LEU A 170 -23.22 22.95 20.29
C LEU A 170 -23.12 21.89 19.22
N ILE A 171 -23.74 22.15 18.08
CA ILE A 171 -23.62 21.30 16.87
C ILE A 171 -23.27 22.17 15.66
N ASP A 172 -22.57 21.55 14.72
CA ASP A 172 -22.30 22.17 13.42
C ASP A 172 -23.46 22.01 12.43
N GLY A 173 -23.33 22.56 11.21
CA GLY A 173 -24.33 22.44 10.15
C GLY A 173 -24.56 20.99 9.65
N THR A 174 -23.70 20.04 9.98
CA THR A 174 -23.85 18.61 9.66
C THR A 174 -24.41 17.79 10.83
N GLY A 175 -24.68 18.44 11.98
CA GLY A 175 -25.23 17.82 13.18
C GLY A 175 -24.19 17.12 14.08
N VAL A 176 -22.90 17.37 13.86
CA VAL A 176 -21.83 16.86 14.72
C VAL A 176 -21.79 17.65 16.02
N GLU A 177 -21.76 16.94 17.15
CA GLU A 177 -21.64 17.55 18.49
C GLU A 177 -20.21 18.06 18.71
N LEU A 178 -20.10 19.35 19.06
CA LEU A 178 -18.84 20.05 19.29
C LEU A 178 -18.45 20.03 20.76
N GLU A 179 -19.27 20.67 21.58
CA GLU A 179 -19.08 20.73 23.05
C GLU A 179 -20.40 20.90 23.76
N ARG A 180 -20.39 20.71 25.09
CA ARG A 180 -21.55 20.98 25.95
C ARG A 180 -21.66 22.45 26.24
N VAL A 181 -22.91 22.94 26.26
CA VAL A 181 -23.23 24.32 26.55
C VAL A 181 -23.68 24.44 28.02
N ASP A 182 -23.16 25.43 28.72
CA ASP A 182 -23.69 25.81 30.05
C ASP A 182 -25.09 26.38 29.87
N PRO A 183 -26.11 25.87 30.60
CA PRO A 183 -27.46 26.42 30.56
C PRO A 183 -27.57 27.90 30.93
N ASN A 184 -26.59 28.43 31.67
CA ASN A 184 -26.54 29.84 32.04
C ASN A 184 -25.84 30.74 31.00
N ALA A 185 -25.20 30.13 29.98
CA ALA A 185 -24.42 30.84 28.96
C ALA A 185 -24.71 30.29 27.56
N ILE A 186 -25.98 30.23 27.19
CA ILE A 186 -26.43 29.76 25.89
C ILE A 186 -26.06 30.81 24.83
N PRO A 187 -25.31 30.42 23.78
CA PRO A 187 -25.00 31.34 22.68
C PRO A 187 -26.26 31.69 21.87
N ASP A 188 -26.22 32.82 21.19
CA ASP A 188 -27.29 33.26 20.28
C ASP A 188 -27.27 32.47 18.97
N LEU A 189 -27.74 31.27 19.05
CA LEU A 189 -27.84 30.28 17.92
C LEU A 189 -29.21 29.62 17.97
N PRO A 190 -29.73 29.14 16.82
CA PRO A 190 -30.97 28.36 16.76
C PRO A 190 -30.96 27.20 17.77
N LEU A 191 -32.10 26.97 18.44
CA LEU A 191 -32.27 25.86 19.37
C LEU A 191 -33.03 24.72 18.68
N VAL A 192 -32.42 23.57 18.59
CA VAL A 192 -32.99 22.35 18.01
C VAL A 192 -33.27 21.36 19.14
N ILE A 193 -34.53 20.89 19.28
CA ILE A 193 -34.96 20.06 20.41
C ILE A 193 -35.45 18.69 19.92
N GLY A 194 -34.96 17.65 20.54
CA GLY A 194 -35.46 16.30 20.39
C GLY A 194 -34.38 15.26 20.11
N PRO A 195 -34.71 13.97 20.24
CA PRO A 195 -33.80 12.86 19.91
C PRO A 195 -33.52 12.87 18.40
N ASN A 196 -32.26 12.80 18.00
CA ASN A 196 -31.82 12.82 16.59
C ASN A 196 -32.15 14.10 15.80
N ALA A 197 -32.64 15.16 16.43
CA ALA A 197 -32.92 16.44 15.74
C ALA A 197 -31.66 17.08 15.14
N ASN A 198 -30.49 16.76 15.68
CA ASN A 198 -29.18 17.17 15.11
C ASN A 198 -28.95 16.67 13.68
N ARG A 199 -29.59 15.57 13.25
CA ARG A 199 -29.43 15.00 11.89
C ARG A 199 -30.30 15.69 10.85
N GLN A 200 -31.21 16.57 11.28
CA GLN A 200 -32.16 17.29 10.41
C GLN A 200 -31.79 18.79 10.29
N ILE A 201 -30.59 19.15 10.71
CA ILE A 201 -30.15 20.55 10.73
C ILE A 201 -29.85 21.07 9.33
N GLU A 202 -29.57 20.21 8.35
CA GLU A 202 -29.34 20.60 6.96
C GLU A 202 -30.55 21.29 6.30
N ASP A 203 -31.73 21.15 6.90
CA ASP A 203 -32.99 21.71 6.41
C ASP A 203 -33.36 23.06 7.08
N LEU A 204 -32.49 23.59 7.95
CA LEU A 204 -32.64 24.87 8.65
C LEU A 204 -31.85 26.00 7.97
#